data_6e05907ada847eaa7e579bece7335d9a
#
_entry.id   6e05907ada847eaa7e579bece7335d9a
#
_cell.length_a   1.000
_cell.length_b   1.000
_cell.length_c   1.000
_cell.angle_alpha   90.00
_cell.angle_beta   90.00
_cell.angle_gamma   90.00
#
_symmetry.space_group_name_H-M   'P 1'
#
loop_
_entity.id
_entity.type
_entity.pdbx_description
1 polymer ?
#
loop_
_entity_poly.entity_id
_entity_poly.type
_entity_poly.pdbx_seq_one_letter_code
_entity_poly.pdbx_strand_id
1 'polypeptide(L)'
;MVRYADDFVVLCPAGRGQQIQEQIKQWLAGKGFALNERETRQVNIYREGIRFIGFRLNGRRSRRGRAYLQVEPETGSCAALRGRLCEILNHYTEWRAIAGVVSETNAVLRGWCDYFHYGNNTRVFGKVQYWVRNRLRRWVWRKHACTRALYSHYTDHRLHETYGLWKMPTTAASKTV
;
A
#
# COMPACT_ATOMS: atom_id res chain seq x y z
N MET A 1 7.42 -7.90 18.96
CA MET A 1 6.19 -7.09 19.15
C MET A 1 6.34 -5.81 18.37
N VAL A 2 5.31 -5.43 17.63
CA VAL A 2 5.21 -4.11 16.96
C VAL A 2 4.00 -3.41 17.54
N ARG A 3 4.15 -2.15 17.94
CA ARG A 3 3.09 -1.34 18.55
C ARG A 3 2.91 -0.04 17.77
N TYR A 4 1.67 0.39 17.66
CA TYR A 4 1.27 1.68 17.15
C TYR A 4 0.08 2.20 17.99
N ALA A 5 0.30 3.27 18.74
CA ALA A 5 -0.66 3.79 19.74
C ALA A 5 -1.17 2.67 20.66
N ASP A 6 -2.45 2.35 20.60
CA ASP A 6 -3.11 1.34 21.43
C ASP A 6 -3.09 -0.05 20.76
N ASP A 7 -2.80 -0.11 19.47
CA ASP A 7 -2.74 -1.35 18.70
C ASP A 7 -1.35 -1.99 18.75
N PHE A 8 -1.29 -3.30 18.87
CA PHE A 8 -0.04 -4.04 18.78
C PHE A 8 -0.19 -5.44 18.17
N VAL A 9 0.88 -5.92 17.57
CA VAL A 9 0.99 -7.26 17.01
C VAL A 9 2.16 -8.00 17.65
N VAL A 10 1.92 -9.21 18.11
CA VAL A 10 2.94 -10.10 18.66
C VAL A 10 3.02 -11.35 17.78
N LEU A 11 4.20 -11.58 17.20
CA LEU A 11 4.49 -12.82 16.49
C LEU A 11 5.09 -13.83 17.49
N CYS A 12 4.50 -14.99 17.57
CA CYS A 12 4.92 -16.05 18.47
C CYS A 12 4.98 -17.41 17.74
N PRO A 13 5.76 -18.38 18.25
CA PRO A 13 5.72 -19.74 17.75
C PRO A 13 4.31 -20.36 17.86
N ALA A 14 4.03 -21.30 16.96
CA ALA A 14 2.76 -22.03 16.99
C ALA A 14 2.55 -22.72 18.36
N GLY A 15 1.33 -22.67 18.85
CA GLY A 15 0.94 -23.27 20.14
C GLY A 15 1.21 -22.42 21.40
N ARG A 16 1.95 -21.31 21.29
CA ARG A 16 2.24 -20.42 22.44
C ARG A 16 1.32 -19.19 22.53
N GLY A 17 0.36 -19.05 21.64
CA GLY A 17 -0.48 -17.86 21.56
C GLY A 17 -1.23 -17.56 22.86
N GLN A 18 -1.90 -18.55 23.44
CA GLN A 18 -2.65 -18.40 24.71
C GLN A 18 -1.76 -18.00 25.88
N GLN A 19 -0.62 -18.67 26.04
CA GLN A 19 0.32 -18.35 27.11
C GLN A 19 0.81 -16.92 27.02
N ILE A 20 1.16 -16.47 25.82
CA ILE A 20 1.66 -15.11 25.58
C ILE A 20 0.55 -14.08 25.79
N GLN A 21 -0.67 -14.37 25.35
CA GLN A 21 -1.84 -13.50 25.57
C GLN A 21 -2.10 -13.31 27.07
N GLU A 22 -2.05 -14.38 27.85
CA GLU A 22 -2.25 -14.30 29.30
C GLU A 22 -1.15 -13.49 29.98
N GLN A 23 0.12 -13.67 29.61
CA GLN A 23 1.23 -12.87 30.12
C GLN A 23 1.05 -11.39 29.81
N ILE A 24 0.60 -11.05 28.57
CA ILE A 24 0.34 -9.67 28.19
C ILE A 24 -0.84 -9.09 29.00
N LYS A 25 -1.90 -9.87 29.20
CA LYS A 25 -3.07 -9.47 30.00
C LYS A 25 -2.67 -9.13 31.43
N GLN A 26 -1.89 -9.99 32.06
CA GLN A 26 -1.39 -9.78 33.44
C GLN A 26 -0.46 -8.56 33.51
N TRP A 27 0.43 -8.41 32.52
CA TRP A 27 1.33 -7.25 32.47
C TRP A 27 0.58 -5.93 32.29
N LEU A 28 -0.44 -5.87 31.44
CA LEU A 28 -1.29 -4.70 31.25
C LEU A 28 -2.09 -4.38 32.51
N ALA A 29 -2.69 -5.39 33.15
CA ALA A 29 -3.43 -5.22 34.39
C ALA A 29 -2.57 -4.61 35.50
N GLY A 30 -1.31 -5.03 35.64
CA GLY A 30 -0.35 -4.44 36.57
C GLY A 30 0.01 -2.97 36.27
N LYS A 31 -0.35 -2.44 35.10
CA LYS A 31 -0.20 -1.02 34.70
C LYS A 31 -1.52 -0.25 34.67
N GLY A 32 -2.63 -0.86 35.09
CA GLY A 32 -3.96 -0.24 35.08
C GLY A 32 -4.63 -0.25 33.71
N PHE A 33 -4.14 -1.05 32.74
CA PHE A 33 -4.74 -1.20 31.42
C PHE A 33 -5.45 -2.55 31.28
N ALA A 34 -6.49 -2.59 30.45
CA ALA A 34 -7.18 -3.82 30.10
C ALA A 34 -7.03 -4.13 28.60
N LEU A 35 -6.90 -5.40 28.28
CA LEU A 35 -6.91 -5.87 26.90
C LEU A 35 -8.35 -5.86 26.37
N ASN A 36 -8.58 -5.29 25.19
CA ASN A 36 -9.88 -5.39 24.53
C ASN A 36 -10.06 -6.79 23.93
N GLU A 37 -10.78 -7.65 24.65
CA GLU A 37 -10.98 -9.05 24.26
C GLU A 37 -11.78 -9.20 22.94
N ARG A 38 -12.63 -8.21 22.59
CA ARG A 38 -13.42 -8.26 21.34
C ARG A 38 -12.57 -8.02 20.10
N GLU A 39 -11.49 -7.27 20.23
CA GLU A 39 -10.58 -6.91 19.14
C GLU A 39 -9.31 -7.75 19.14
N THR A 40 -8.99 -8.39 20.27
CA THR A 40 -7.82 -9.26 20.38
C THR A 40 -8.10 -10.62 19.74
N ARG A 41 -7.27 -11.00 18.76
CA ARG A 41 -7.40 -12.27 18.06
C ARG A 41 -6.06 -13.01 17.97
N GLN A 42 -6.11 -14.32 18.12
CA GLN A 42 -5.01 -15.21 17.81
C GLN A 42 -5.21 -15.80 16.41
N VAL A 43 -4.27 -15.62 15.52
CA VAL A 43 -4.37 -16.04 14.13
C VAL A 43 -3.15 -16.84 13.72
N ASN A 44 -3.36 -17.93 13.00
CA ASN A 44 -2.26 -18.60 12.32
C ASN A 44 -1.93 -17.85 11.01
N ILE A 45 -0.82 -17.12 11.03
CA ILE A 45 -0.41 -16.23 9.93
C ILE A 45 -0.20 -16.94 8.57
N TYR A 46 0.01 -18.28 8.58
CA TYR A 46 0.12 -19.09 7.37
C TYR A 46 -1.24 -19.49 6.78
N ARG A 47 -2.30 -19.44 7.58
CA ARG A 47 -3.68 -19.76 7.15
C ARG A 47 -4.47 -18.49 6.87
N GLU A 48 -4.37 -17.54 7.76
CA GLU A 48 -5.11 -16.28 7.70
C GLU A 48 -4.14 -15.12 7.94
N GLY A 49 -4.14 -14.12 7.02
CA GLY A 49 -3.34 -12.92 7.20
C GLY A 49 -3.96 -11.99 8.24
N ILE A 50 -3.12 -11.21 8.91
CA ILE A 50 -3.55 -10.14 9.80
C ILE A 50 -3.47 -8.79 9.11
N ARG A 51 -4.36 -7.88 9.51
CA ARG A 51 -4.38 -6.48 9.08
C ARG A 51 -3.88 -5.64 10.23
N PHE A 52 -2.93 -4.77 9.96
CA PHE A 52 -2.36 -3.91 10.97
C PHE A 52 -1.91 -2.60 10.33
N ILE A 53 -2.40 -1.47 10.79
CA ILE A 53 -2.09 -0.10 10.31
C ILE A 53 -2.04 0.02 8.77
N GLY A 54 -3.08 -0.51 8.09
CA GLY A 54 -3.18 -0.46 6.62
C GLY A 54 -2.31 -1.46 5.87
N PHE A 55 -1.50 -2.27 6.57
CA PHE A 55 -0.75 -3.38 6.01
C PHE A 55 -1.50 -4.70 6.19
N ARG A 56 -1.25 -5.62 5.26
CA ARG A 56 -1.60 -7.02 5.37
C ARG A 56 -0.33 -7.85 5.57
N LEU A 57 -0.29 -8.62 6.64
CA LEU A 57 0.81 -9.50 7.00
C LEU A 57 0.38 -10.96 6.78
N ASN A 58 1.14 -11.71 5.97
CA ASN A 58 0.89 -13.13 5.70
C ASN A 58 2.17 -13.94 5.84
N GLY A 59 2.09 -15.09 6.49
CA GLY A 59 3.16 -16.09 6.43
C GLY A 59 3.20 -16.75 5.06
N ARG A 60 4.34 -16.77 4.41
CA ARG A 60 4.56 -17.37 3.10
C ARG A 60 5.77 -18.29 3.13
N ARG A 61 5.85 -19.19 2.15
CA ARG A 61 7.04 -20.00 1.88
C ARG A 61 7.59 -19.63 0.49
N SER A 62 8.90 -19.41 0.42
CA SER A 62 9.58 -19.20 -0.85
C SER A 62 9.61 -20.49 -1.68
N ARG A 63 9.99 -20.38 -2.97
CA ARG A 63 10.20 -21.56 -3.83
C ARG A 63 11.24 -22.54 -3.27
N ARG A 64 12.17 -22.05 -2.43
CA ARG A 64 13.20 -22.87 -1.75
C ARG A 64 12.74 -23.36 -0.36
N GLY A 65 11.44 -23.31 -0.05
CA GLY A 65 10.86 -23.77 1.22
C GLY A 65 11.09 -22.82 2.42
N ARG A 66 11.85 -21.75 2.30
CA ARG A 66 12.12 -20.81 3.41
C ARG A 66 10.85 -20.05 3.77
N ALA A 67 10.50 -20.06 5.04
CA ALA A 67 9.41 -19.26 5.58
C ALA A 67 9.81 -17.78 5.62
N TYR A 68 8.88 -16.89 5.24
CA TYR A 68 9.04 -15.45 5.34
C TYR A 68 7.72 -14.75 5.60
N LEU A 69 7.79 -13.54 6.14
CA LEU A 69 6.63 -12.69 6.34
C LEU A 69 6.43 -11.82 5.10
N GLN A 70 5.29 -12.00 4.43
CA GLN A 70 4.84 -11.10 3.38
C GLN A 70 4.15 -9.91 4.03
N VAL A 71 4.70 -8.72 3.84
CA VAL A 71 4.12 -7.45 4.29
C VAL A 71 3.76 -6.64 3.06
N GLU A 72 2.50 -6.32 2.87
CA GLU A 72 2.01 -5.57 1.71
C GLU A 72 0.88 -4.61 2.10
N PRO A 73 0.63 -3.52 1.34
CA PRO A 73 -0.52 -2.67 1.56
C PRO A 73 -1.81 -3.46 1.49
N GLU A 74 -2.72 -3.20 2.42
CA GLU A 74 -4.04 -3.79 2.43
C GLU A 74 -4.85 -3.37 1.19
N THR A 75 -5.80 -4.21 0.78
CA THR A 75 -6.70 -3.92 -0.35
C THR A 75 -7.46 -2.61 -0.16
N GLY A 76 -7.92 -2.33 1.07
CA GLY A 76 -8.58 -1.07 1.42
C GLY A 76 -7.68 0.15 1.23
N SER A 77 -6.41 0.08 1.64
CA SER A 77 -5.43 1.14 1.43
C SER A 77 -5.16 1.41 -0.06
N CYS A 78 -5.11 0.36 -0.87
CA CYS A 78 -5.00 0.49 -2.32
C CYS A 78 -6.28 1.08 -2.95
N ALA A 79 -7.46 0.75 -2.43
CA ALA A 79 -8.73 1.29 -2.89
C ALA A 79 -8.85 2.79 -2.54
N ALA A 80 -8.48 3.19 -1.33
CA ALA A 80 -8.45 4.58 -0.90
C ALA A 80 -7.51 5.43 -1.78
N LEU A 81 -6.30 4.93 -2.08
CA LEU A 81 -5.39 5.59 -3.02
C LEU A 81 -6.04 5.79 -4.39
N ARG A 82 -6.66 4.74 -4.94
CA ARG A 82 -7.33 4.84 -6.24
C ARG A 82 -8.48 5.83 -6.22
N GLY A 83 -9.27 5.86 -5.15
CA GLY A 83 -10.33 6.84 -4.93
C GLY A 83 -9.79 8.26 -5.02
N ARG A 84 -8.74 8.57 -4.23
CA ARG A 84 -8.10 9.89 -4.25
C ARG A 84 -7.55 10.27 -5.63
N LEU A 85 -6.91 9.34 -6.33
CA LEU A 85 -6.41 9.57 -7.69
C LEU A 85 -7.54 9.71 -8.72
N CYS A 86 -8.71 9.08 -8.50
CA CYS A 86 -9.89 9.29 -9.33
C CYS A 86 -10.46 10.71 -9.18
N GLU A 87 -10.41 11.30 -7.99
CA GLU A 87 -10.83 12.68 -7.76
C GLU A 87 -9.93 13.67 -8.52
N ILE A 88 -8.63 13.39 -8.59
CA ILE A 88 -7.66 14.22 -9.32
C ILE A 88 -7.80 14.04 -10.84
N LEU A 89 -7.94 12.79 -11.30
CA LEU A 89 -7.92 12.39 -12.71
C LEU A 89 -9.33 12.05 -13.23
N ASN A 90 -10.31 12.94 -13.04
CA ASN A 90 -11.66 12.80 -13.56
C ASN A 90 -11.95 13.78 -14.71
N HIS A 91 -13.11 13.69 -15.34
CA HIS A 91 -13.48 14.55 -16.46
C HIS A 91 -13.75 16.01 -16.05
N TYR A 92 -14.17 16.24 -14.80
CA TYR A 92 -14.39 17.61 -14.32
C TYR A 92 -13.08 18.39 -14.07
N THR A 93 -11.94 17.71 -14.06
CA THR A 93 -10.63 18.34 -13.87
C THR A 93 -9.87 18.59 -15.18
N GLU A 94 -10.45 18.27 -16.34
CA GLU A 94 -9.79 18.39 -17.65
C GLU A 94 -9.47 19.83 -18.05
N TRP A 95 -10.12 20.83 -17.47
CA TRP A 95 -9.79 22.25 -17.66
C TRP A 95 -8.46 22.65 -16.99
N ARG A 96 -8.00 21.92 -16.00
CA ARG A 96 -6.77 22.21 -15.24
C ARG A 96 -5.51 22.00 -16.10
N ALA A 97 -4.43 22.74 -15.80
CA ALA A 97 -3.13 22.52 -16.41
C ALA A 97 -2.57 21.13 -16.12
N ILE A 98 -2.04 20.44 -17.13
CA ILE A 98 -1.52 19.06 -17.02
C ILE A 98 -0.43 19.01 -15.95
N ALA A 99 0.50 19.95 -15.94
CA ALA A 99 1.60 20.00 -14.97
C ALA A 99 1.10 20.03 -13.52
N GLY A 100 0.06 20.82 -13.23
CA GLY A 100 -0.55 20.90 -11.89
C GLY A 100 -1.20 19.58 -11.47
N VAL A 101 -1.97 18.95 -12.37
CA VAL A 101 -2.64 17.66 -12.11
C VAL A 101 -1.61 16.54 -11.93
N VAL A 102 -0.54 16.52 -12.72
CA VAL A 102 0.53 15.54 -12.58
C VAL A 102 1.32 15.76 -11.29
N SER A 103 1.60 17.01 -10.91
CA SER A 103 2.27 17.34 -9.65
C SER A 103 1.46 16.85 -8.44
N GLU A 104 0.15 17.09 -8.41
CA GLU A 104 -0.74 16.60 -7.35
C GLU A 104 -0.80 15.07 -7.32
N THR A 105 -0.90 14.43 -8.50
CA THR A 105 -0.84 12.97 -8.64
C THR A 105 0.46 12.41 -8.06
N ASN A 106 1.59 13.02 -8.39
CA ASN A 106 2.91 12.61 -7.90
C ASN A 106 3.05 12.79 -6.38
N ALA A 107 2.52 13.87 -5.81
CA ALA A 107 2.54 14.09 -4.37
C ALA A 107 1.78 12.99 -3.61
N VAL A 108 0.58 12.63 -4.09
CA VAL A 108 -0.21 11.54 -3.52
C VAL A 108 0.51 10.19 -3.65
N LEU A 109 1.11 9.91 -4.81
CA LEU A 109 1.85 8.66 -5.03
C LEU A 109 3.08 8.55 -4.14
N ARG A 110 3.86 9.63 -4.00
CA ARG A 110 5.06 9.66 -3.14
C ARG A 110 4.69 9.44 -1.68
N GLY A 111 3.74 10.20 -1.14
CA GLY A 111 3.31 10.05 0.24
C GLY A 111 2.79 8.64 0.54
N TRP A 112 2.03 8.04 -0.38
CA TRP A 112 1.57 6.66 -0.24
C TRP A 112 2.72 5.66 -0.30
N CYS A 113 3.67 5.81 -1.23
CA CYS A 113 4.85 4.96 -1.32
C CYS A 113 5.76 5.10 -0.09
N ASP A 114 5.96 6.31 0.42
CA ASP A 114 6.78 6.56 1.60
C ASP A 114 6.19 5.90 2.85
N TYR A 115 4.86 5.86 2.96
CA TYR A 115 4.19 5.13 4.03
C TYR A 115 4.33 3.60 3.88
N PHE A 116 4.17 3.09 2.65
CA PHE A 116 4.16 1.66 2.36
C PHE A 116 5.50 1.11 1.84
N HIS A 117 6.63 1.82 2.01
CA HIS A 117 7.92 1.35 1.51
C HIS A 117 8.46 0.10 2.25
N TYR A 118 7.95 -0.21 3.42
CA TYR A 118 8.32 -1.41 4.18
C TYR A 118 7.71 -2.67 3.58
N GLY A 119 8.50 -3.73 3.47
CA GLY A 119 8.03 -5.05 3.07
C GLY A 119 8.18 -5.38 1.58
N ASN A 120 7.44 -6.39 1.11
CA ASN A 120 7.60 -6.99 -0.21
C ASN A 120 6.59 -6.39 -1.22
N ASN A 121 6.62 -5.08 -1.43
CA ASN A 121 5.56 -4.32 -2.11
C ASN A 121 5.72 -4.18 -3.63
N THR A 122 6.81 -4.66 -4.22
CA THR A 122 7.12 -4.53 -5.66
C THR A 122 5.93 -4.87 -6.56
N ARG A 123 5.24 -5.97 -6.26
CA ARG A 123 4.07 -6.40 -7.04
C ARG A 123 2.89 -5.44 -6.93
N VAL A 124 2.65 -4.91 -5.72
CA VAL A 124 1.55 -3.96 -5.46
C VAL A 124 1.87 -2.63 -6.13
N PHE A 125 3.09 -2.13 -5.96
CA PHE A 125 3.55 -0.90 -6.60
C PHE A 125 3.46 -0.99 -8.13
N GLY A 126 3.86 -2.11 -8.73
CA GLY A 126 3.73 -2.33 -10.17
C GLY A 126 2.28 -2.27 -10.65
N LYS A 127 1.32 -2.86 -9.89
CA LYS A 127 -0.11 -2.78 -10.21
C LYS A 127 -0.66 -1.35 -10.08
N VAL A 128 -0.25 -0.62 -9.04
CA VAL A 128 -0.65 0.78 -8.84
C VAL A 128 -0.08 1.64 -9.97
N GLN A 129 1.21 1.51 -10.28
CA GLN A 129 1.87 2.24 -11.37
C GLN A 129 1.18 2.01 -12.71
N TYR A 130 0.86 0.75 -13.04
CA TYR A 130 0.14 0.39 -14.27
C TYR A 130 -1.24 1.07 -14.30
N TRP A 131 -1.98 1.02 -13.20
CA TRP A 131 -3.31 1.63 -13.11
C TRP A 131 -3.25 3.16 -13.27
N VAL A 132 -2.31 3.82 -12.58
CA VAL A 132 -2.13 5.28 -12.65
C VAL A 132 -1.76 5.73 -14.06
N ARG A 133 -0.81 5.05 -14.73
CA ARG A 133 -0.45 5.35 -16.12
C ARG A 133 -1.67 5.28 -17.04
N ASN A 134 -2.47 4.24 -16.92
CA ASN A 134 -3.67 4.09 -17.74
C ASN A 134 -4.73 5.16 -17.42
N ARG A 135 -4.86 5.56 -16.16
CA ARG A 135 -5.80 6.61 -15.76
C ARG A 135 -5.36 7.98 -16.28
N LEU A 136 -4.10 8.35 -16.08
CA LEU A 136 -3.53 9.59 -16.58
C LEU A 136 -3.57 9.64 -18.12
N ARG A 137 -3.22 8.56 -18.80
CA ARG A 137 -3.28 8.45 -20.27
C ARG A 137 -4.67 8.80 -20.80
N ARG A 138 -5.72 8.22 -20.22
CA ARG A 138 -7.11 8.50 -20.61
C ARG A 138 -7.50 9.94 -20.29
N TRP A 139 -7.04 10.49 -19.17
CA TRP A 139 -7.32 11.86 -18.77
C TRP A 139 -6.68 12.86 -19.76
N VAL A 140 -5.39 12.70 -20.09
CA VAL A 140 -4.70 13.55 -21.08
C VAL A 140 -5.32 13.41 -22.47
N TRP A 141 -5.68 12.18 -22.87
CA TRP A 141 -6.32 11.92 -24.15
C TRP A 141 -7.66 12.68 -24.29
N ARG A 142 -8.50 12.64 -23.29
CA ARG A 142 -9.77 13.39 -23.28
C ARG A 142 -9.53 14.90 -23.28
N LYS A 143 -8.63 15.40 -22.42
CA LYS A 143 -8.27 16.81 -22.34
C LYS A 143 -7.87 17.39 -23.72
N HIS A 144 -7.16 16.64 -24.53
CA HIS A 144 -6.73 17.06 -25.86
C HIS A 144 -7.76 16.75 -26.96
N ALA A 145 -8.93 16.19 -26.64
CA ALA A 145 -9.92 15.70 -27.61
C ALA A 145 -9.25 14.89 -28.75
N CYS A 146 -8.27 14.08 -28.41
CA CYS A 146 -7.38 13.43 -29.37
C CYS A 146 -8.09 12.29 -30.11
N THR A 147 -8.10 12.32 -31.42
CA THR A 147 -8.66 11.25 -32.26
C THR A 147 -7.67 10.10 -32.52
N ARG A 148 -6.40 10.27 -32.18
CA ARG A 148 -5.36 9.27 -32.38
C ARG A 148 -5.48 8.12 -31.38
N ALA A 149 -4.92 6.97 -31.74
CA ALA A 149 -4.92 5.80 -30.89
C ALA A 149 -4.25 6.08 -29.54
N LEU A 150 -4.96 5.79 -28.47
CA LEU A 150 -4.63 6.15 -27.07
C LEU A 150 -3.22 5.70 -26.67
N TYR A 151 -2.88 4.45 -26.93
CA TYR A 151 -1.62 3.85 -26.45
C TYR A 151 -0.40 4.18 -27.31
N SER A 152 -0.58 4.33 -28.62
CA SER A 152 0.52 4.68 -29.51
C SER A 152 0.92 6.15 -29.37
N HIS A 153 -0.03 7.04 -29.10
CA HIS A 153 0.25 8.46 -28.96
C HIS A 153 0.71 8.85 -27.54
N TYR A 154 0.12 8.24 -26.51
CA TYR A 154 0.47 8.49 -25.10
C TYR A 154 1.17 7.24 -24.52
N THR A 155 2.39 6.98 -25.00
CA THR A 155 3.23 5.87 -24.51
C THR A 155 3.62 6.06 -23.05
N ASP A 156 4.03 4.98 -22.37
CA ASP A 156 4.55 5.05 -21.01
C ASP A 156 5.74 6.01 -20.90
N HIS A 157 6.65 5.98 -21.87
CA HIS A 157 7.78 6.90 -21.96
C HIS A 157 7.29 8.36 -21.94
N ARG A 158 6.34 8.70 -22.80
CA ARG A 158 5.79 10.07 -22.88
C ARG A 158 5.13 10.50 -21.57
N LEU A 159 4.45 9.61 -20.86
CA LEU A 159 3.85 9.92 -19.56
C LEU A 159 4.90 10.29 -18.51
N HIS A 160 6.05 9.61 -18.52
CA HIS A 160 7.12 9.86 -17.56
C HIS A 160 8.00 11.04 -17.96
N GLU A 161 8.49 11.08 -19.20
CA GLU A 161 9.48 12.08 -19.64
C GLU A 161 8.85 13.42 -20.04
N THR A 162 7.70 13.39 -20.72
CA THR A 162 7.08 14.64 -21.21
C THR A 162 6.13 15.25 -20.17
N TYR A 163 5.31 14.42 -19.52
CA TYR A 163 4.33 14.90 -18.54
C TYR A 163 4.83 14.84 -17.10
N GLY A 164 5.99 14.26 -16.86
CA GLY A 164 6.63 14.23 -15.53
C GLY A 164 5.96 13.30 -14.51
N LEU A 165 5.21 12.26 -14.96
CA LEU A 165 4.65 11.29 -14.04
C LEU A 165 5.76 10.56 -13.28
N TRP A 166 5.72 10.61 -11.98
CA TRP A 166 6.71 9.95 -11.14
C TRP A 166 6.67 8.41 -11.30
N LYS A 167 7.85 7.82 -11.41
CA LYS A 167 8.02 6.38 -11.53
C LYS A 167 8.17 5.78 -10.13
N MET A 168 7.22 4.94 -9.74
CA MET A 168 7.27 4.25 -8.45
C MET A 168 8.46 3.28 -8.39
N PRO A 169 9.08 3.11 -7.22
CA PRO A 169 10.20 2.18 -7.07
C PRO A 169 9.78 0.74 -7.38
N THR A 170 10.58 0.03 -8.15
CA THR A 170 10.34 -1.38 -8.52
C THR A 170 10.88 -2.35 -7.48
N THR A 171 11.81 -1.90 -6.65
CA THR A 171 12.36 -2.63 -5.52
C THR A 171 11.97 -1.89 -4.24
N ALA A 172 11.51 -2.62 -3.23
CA ALA A 172 11.51 -2.12 -1.87
C ALA A 172 12.97 -1.93 -1.48
N ALA A 173 13.55 -0.80 -1.86
CA ALA A 173 14.85 -0.41 -1.33
C ALA A 173 14.63 -0.23 0.17
N SER A 174 15.24 -1.09 0.98
CA SER A 174 15.44 -0.78 2.38
C SER A 174 16.20 0.55 2.38
N LYS A 175 15.51 1.65 2.70
CA LYS A 175 16.23 2.83 3.12
C LYS A 175 16.94 2.39 4.39
N THR A 176 18.24 2.12 4.25
CA THR A 176 19.14 2.01 5.39
C THR A 176 18.99 3.33 6.15
N VAL A 177 18.49 3.23 7.37
CA VAL A 177 18.44 4.33 8.33
C VAL A 177 19.85 4.69 8.73
#